data_69f656dbdf5afb7f48ad3eb56254aa4f
#
_entry.id   69f656dbdf5afb7f48ad3eb56254aa4f
#
_cell.length_a   1.000
_cell.length_b   1.000
_cell.length_c   1.000
_cell.angle_alpha   90.00
_cell.angle_beta   90.00
_cell.angle_gamma   90.00
#
_symmetry.space_group_name_H-M   'P 1'
#
loop_
_entity.id
_entity.type
_entity.pdbx_description
1 polymer ?
#
loop_
_entity_poly.entity_id
_entity_poly.type
_entity_poly.pdbx_seq_one_letter_code
_entity_poly.pdbx_strand_id
1 'polypeptide(L)'
;MDCAKIYENEAQVGKAVRDSGVPREEIYVTTKLWPKDYSNAQADCQARLRCLGLDYVDGMLLHWPGVDPALRYGAYEALLQMQQRGQLRQVGVSNFLINHLEDLASQGLPKPVCNQLEVHPWYPQRAVRNYCHSQGIQVVCWAPLFRGAWKEEPVLAKIAQDHGKTPPQVVLRWHIQNGDCPIPKSVTPSRIAENLAIFDFALAPEEMAAIDALEDG
;
A
#
# COMPACT_ATOMS: atom_id res chain seq x y z
N MET A 1 7.52 3.43 -5.26
CA MET A 1 8.35 3.23 -4.04
C MET A 1 7.53 3.66 -2.84
N ASP A 2 7.48 2.84 -1.77
CA ASP A 2 6.67 3.13 -0.56
C ASP A 2 7.60 3.34 0.64
N CYS A 3 7.47 4.47 1.33
CA CYS A 3 8.22 4.82 2.53
C CYS A 3 7.30 5.45 3.59
N ALA A 4 7.84 5.81 4.72
CA ALA A 4 7.17 6.56 5.77
C ALA A 4 8.19 7.16 6.74
N LYS A 5 7.79 8.21 7.44
CA LYS A 5 8.58 8.84 8.52
C LYS A 5 9.13 7.82 9.51
N ILE A 6 8.28 6.90 9.97
CA ILE A 6 8.67 5.93 11.00
C ILE A 6 9.65 4.85 10.52
N TYR A 7 9.86 4.74 9.20
CA TYR A 7 10.83 3.79 8.64
C TYR A 7 12.24 4.38 8.58
N GLU A 8 12.39 5.67 8.86
CA GLU A 8 13.66 6.41 8.88
C GLU A 8 14.50 6.26 7.60
N ASN A 9 13.85 6.03 6.46
CA ASN A 9 14.50 5.73 5.18
C ASN A 9 14.15 6.70 4.05
N GLU A 10 13.43 7.78 4.32
CA GLU A 10 12.97 8.71 3.28
C GLU A 10 14.13 9.38 2.54
N ALA A 11 15.19 9.77 3.26
CA ALA A 11 16.36 10.37 2.61
C ALA A 11 17.05 9.42 1.63
N GLN A 12 17.14 8.13 1.98
CA GLN A 12 17.69 7.08 1.12
C GLN A 12 16.80 6.83 -0.08
N VAL A 13 15.47 6.80 0.13
CA VAL A 13 14.49 6.65 -0.97
C VAL A 13 14.61 7.83 -1.93
N GLY A 14 14.63 9.06 -1.43
CA GLY A 14 14.79 10.25 -2.26
C GLY A 14 16.11 10.25 -3.06
N LYS A 15 17.21 9.84 -2.40
CA LYS A 15 18.49 9.66 -3.09
C LYS A 15 18.40 8.61 -4.20
N ALA A 16 17.79 7.46 -3.93
CA ALA A 16 17.63 6.39 -4.92
C ALA A 16 16.79 6.85 -6.12
N VAL A 17 15.73 7.64 -5.90
CA VAL A 17 14.92 8.23 -6.97
C VAL A 17 15.78 9.14 -7.87
N ARG A 18 16.54 10.06 -7.28
CA ARG A 18 17.40 10.99 -8.07
C ARG A 18 18.53 10.29 -8.80
N ASP A 19 19.11 9.24 -8.20
CA ASP A 19 20.25 8.50 -8.77
C ASP A 19 19.84 7.43 -9.78
N SER A 20 18.53 7.12 -9.88
CA SER A 20 18.04 6.01 -10.71
C SER A 20 18.23 6.19 -12.21
N GLY A 21 18.37 7.45 -12.68
CA GLY A 21 18.36 7.79 -14.10
C GLY A 21 16.98 7.64 -14.77
N VAL A 22 15.95 7.22 -14.03
CA VAL A 22 14.56 7.12 -14.52
C VAL A 22 13.90 8.50 -14.37
N PRO A 23 13.15 8.99 -15.39
CA PRO A 23 12.41 10.24 -15.29
C PRO A 23 11.51 10.25 -14.04
N ARG A 24 11.50 11.37 -13.30
CA ARG A 24 10.80 11.48 -12.02
C ARG A 24 9.31 11.14 -12.14
N GLU A 25 8.69 11.49 -13.23
CA GLU A 25 7.27 11.25 -13.53
C GLU A 25 6.94 9.76 -13.76
N GLU A 26 7.93 8.93 -14.04
CA GLU A 26 7.76 7.48 -14.19
C GLU A 26 7.91 6.71 -12.86
N ILE A 27 8.33 7.41 -11.79
CA ILE A 27 8.50 6.80 -10.47
C ILE A 27 7.37 7.25 -9.55
N TYR A 28 6.54 6.29 -9.11
CA TYR A 28 5.51 6.55 -8.10
C TYR A 28 6.11 6.44 -6.70
N VAL A 29 6.16 7.57 -5.96
CA VAL A 29 6.69 7.67 -4.60
C VAL A 29 5.55 7.93 -3.62
N THR A 30 5.39 7.05 -2.65
CA THR A 30 4.43 7.18 -1.55
C THR A 30 5.15 7.38 -0.23
N THR A 31 4.70 8.35 0.57
CA THR A 31 5.04 8.45 1.99
C THR A 31 3.80 8.67 2.84
N LYS A 32 3.95 8.75 4.17
CA LYS A 32 2.82 8.68 5.09
C LYS A 32 2.98 9.66 6.25
N LEU A 33 1.86 10.24 6.67
CA LEU A 33 1.73 11.10 7.83
C LEU A 33 1.32 10.26 9.05
N TRP A 34 2.07 10.36 10.14
CA TRP A 34 1.80 9.62 11.37
C TRP A 34 0.73 10.33 12.22
N PRO A 35 -0.18 9.62 12.94
CA PRO A 35 -1.28 10.26 13.70
C PRO A 35 -0.88 11.33 14.70
N LYS A 36 0.28 11.18 15.36
CA LYS A 36 0.78 12.20 16.31
C LYS A 36 1.10 13.55 15.65
N ASP A 37 1.25 13.57 14.34
CA ASP A 37 1.62 14.76 13.56
C ASP A 37 0.39 15.41 12.89
N TYR A 38 -0.83 14.88 13.10
CA TYR A 38 -2.06 15.38 12.46
C TYR A 38 -2.38 16.83 12.78
N SER A 39 -2.11 17.28 14.00
CA SER A 39 -2.28 18.70 14.37
C SER A 39 -1.36 19.66 13.59
N ASN A 40 -0.29 19.15 12.99
CA ASN A 40 0.68 19.91 12.20
C ASN A 40 0.89 19.30 10.80
N ALA A 41 -0.16 18.70 10.22
CA ALA A 41 -0.11 17.90 9.00
C ALA A 41 0.64 18.59 7.85
N GLN A 42 0.33 19.86 7.57
CA GLN A 42 0.99 20.61 6.48
C GLN A 42 2.49 20.77 6.72
N ALA A 43 2.90 21.12 7.92
CA ALA A 43 4.32 21.32 8.25
C ALA A 43 5.09 19.99 8.20
N ASP A 44 4.50 18.89 8.69
CA ASP A 44 5.14 17.57 8.65
C ASP A 44 5.24 17.06 7.20
N CYS A 45 4.21 17.21 6.37
CA CYS A 45 4.27 16.85 4.95
C CYS A 45 5.38 17.61 4.21
N GLN A 46 5.53 18.92 4.45
CA GLN A 46 6.64 19.69 3.90
C GLN A 46 8.01 19.18 4.39
N ALA A 47 8.08 18.73 5.66
CA ALA A 47 9.30 18.11 6.18
C ALA A 47 9.60 16.77 5.47
N ARG A 48 8.56 15.99 5.10
CA ARG A 48 8.75 14.75 4.30
C ARG A 48 9.32 15.07 2.92
N LEU A 49 8.77 16.07 2.21
CA LEU A 49 9.29 16.49 0.90
C LEU A 49 10.76 16.91 1.00
N ARG A 50 11.12 17.71 2.02
CA ARG A 50 12.52 18.10 2.26
C ARG A 50 13.42 16.91 2.58
N CYS A 51 12.96 15.96 3.39
CA CYS A 51 13.71 14.75 3.73
C CYS A 51 13.96 13.86 2.50
N LEU A 52 12.95 13.70 1.66
CA LEU A 52 13.05 13.01 0.37
C LEU A 52 13.93 13.80 -0.62
N GLY A 53 14.01 15.13 -0.50
CA GLY A 53 14.65 16.00 -1.48
C GLY A 53 13.92 15.97 -2.82
N LEU A 54 12.59 16.00 -2.77
CA LEU A 54 11.69 15.99 -3.93
C LEU A 54 10.73 17.18 -3.85
N ASP A 55 10.36 17.74 -5.01
CA ASP A 55 9.41 18.85 -5.09
C ASP A 55 7.96 18.38 -4.85
N TYR A 56 7.68 17.13 -5.18
CA TYR A 56 6.38 16.50 -4.97
C TYR A 56 6.52 15.01 -4.67
N VAL A 57 5.48 14.42 -4.08
CA VAL A 57 5.27 12.97 -4.00
C VAL A 57 3.99 12.58 -4.74
N ASP A 58 3.95 11.34 -5.23
CA ASP A 58 2.79 10.84 -5.98
C ASP A 58 1.66 10.44 -5.04
N GLY A 59 1.97 9.86 -3.88
CA GLY A 59 1.02 9.51 -2.84
C GLY A 59 1.41 10.01 -1.46
N MET A 60 0.48 10.63 -0.75
CA MET A 60 0.59 10.90 0.69
C MET A 60 -0.58 10.26 1.41
N LEU A 61 -0.28 9.40 2.39
CA LEU A 61 -1.31 8.66 3.13
C LEU A 61 -1.40 9.11 4.58
N LEU A 62 -2.62 9.15 5.13
CA LEU A 62 -2.78 9.05 6.58
C LEU A 62 -2.41 7.62 7.00
N HIS A 63 -1.34 7.45 7.78
CA HIS A 63 -0.73 6.13 8.06
C HIS A 63 -1.63 5.21 8.90
N TRP A 64 -2.43 5.79 9.80
CA TRP A 64 -3.46 5.16 10.62
C TRP A 64 -4.60 6.16 10.86
N PRO A 65 -5.82 5.71 11.18
CA PRO A 65 -6.94 6.64 11.43
C PRO A 65 -6.72 7.57 12.64
N GLY A 66 -5.84 7.20 13.57
CA GLY A 66 -5.70 7.92 14.83
C GLY A 66 -6.93 7.74 15.74
N VAL A 67 -6.83 8.25 16.96
CA VAL A 67 -7.91 8.14 17.97
C VAL A 67 -8.87 9.33 17.95
N ASP A 68 -8.43 10.49 17.46
CA ASP A 68 -9.22 11.71 17.39
C ASP A 68 -9.73 11.96 15.97
N PRO A 69 -11.06 11.84 15.74
CA PRO A 69 -11.64 12.07 14.41
C PRO A 69 -11.42 13.51 13.91
N ALA A 70 -11.49 14.52 14.76
CA ALA A 70 -11.35 15.92 14.34
C ALA A 70 -9.93 16.19 13.81
N LEU A 71 -8.89 15.66 14.48
CA LEU A 71 -7.51 15.74 14.00
C LEU A 71 -7.34 14.99 12.66
N ARG A 72 -7.98 13.83 12.51
CA ARG A 72 -7.96 13.05 11.27
C ARG A 72 -8.55 13.84 10.09
N TYR A 73 -9.72 14.48 10.29
CA TYR A 73 -10.36 15.27 9.24
C TYR A 73 -9.49 16.48 8.86
N GLY A 74 -9.00 17.24 9.85
CA GLY A 74 -8.12 18.38 9.59
C GLY A 74 -6.82 17.98 8.89
N ALA A 75 -6.23 16.84 9.25
CA ALA A 75 -5.07 16.31 8.55
C ALA A 75 -5.39 15.93 7.10
N TYR A 76 -6.53 15.27 6.86
CA TYR A 76 -6.94 14.91 5.50
C TYR A 76 -7.19 16.15 4.63
N GLU A 77 -7.88 17.15 5.15
CA GLU A 77 -8.07 18.46 4.49
C GLU A 77 -6.75 19.16 4.15
N ALA A 78 -5.77 19.11 5.07
CA ALA A 78 -4.45 19.66 4.83
C ALA A 78 -3.74 18.93 3.66
N LEU A 79 -3.88 17.61 3.53
CA LEU A 79 -3.35 16.87 2.38
C LEU A 79 -4.05 17.30 1.07
N LEU A 80 -5.37 17.47 1.07
CA LEU A 80 -6.11 17.93 -0.11
C LEU A 80 -5.67 19.33 -0.55
N GLN A 81 -5.41 20.24 0.39
CA GLN A 81 -4.86 21.58 0.09
C GLN A 81 -3.46 21.50 -0.53
N MET A 82 -2.60 20.60 -0.04
CA MET A 82 -1.28 20.39 -0.62
C MET A 82 -1.36 19.76 -2.02
N GLN A 83 -2.34 18.90 -2.25
CA GLN A 83 -2.64 18.37 -3.59
C GLN A 83 -3.02 19.50 -4.56
N GLN A 84 -3.89 20.42 -4.16
CA GLN A 84 -4.25 21.59 -4.98
C GLN A 84 -3.04 22.49 -5.32
N ARG A 85 -2.03 22.52 -4.45
CA ARG A 85 -0.78 23.25 -4.67
C ARG A 85 0.25 22.48 -5.51
N GLY A 86 -0.07 21.26 -5.98
CA GLY A 86 0.82 20.42 -6.79
C GLY A 86 1.95 19.74 -6.00
N GLN A 87 1.95 19.81 -4.67
CA GLN A 87 2.96 19.16 -3.81
C GLN A 87 2.68 17.65 -3.61
N LEU A 88 1.44 17.25 -3.78
CA LEU A 88 0.96 15.86 -3.76
C LEU A 88 0.15 15.60 -5.04
N ARG A 89 0.32 14.46 -5.65
CA ARG A 89 -0.52 14.05 -6.78
C ARG A 89 -1.82 13.39 -6.31
N GLN A 90 -1.73 12.55 -5.28
CA GLN A 90 -2.86 11.77 -4.77
C GLN A 90 -2.86 11.69 -3.25
N VAL A 91 -4.06 11.72 -2.67
CA VAL A 91 -4.28 11.57 -1.22
C VAL A 91 -4.95 10.24 -0.96
N GLY A 92 -4.40 9.47 -0.04
CA GLY A 92 -4.91 8.18 0.38
C GLY A 92 -4.87 8.00 1.88
N VAL A 93 -5.24 6.80 2.32
CA VAL A 93 -5.23 6.40 3.73
C VAL A 93 -4.57 5.04 3.90
N SER A 94 -4.27 4.66 5.14
CA SER A 94 -3.74 3.35 5.47
C SER A 94 -4.36 2.87 6.78
N ASN A 95 -4.69 1.57 6.84
CA ASN A 95 -5.30 0.90 7.99
C ASN A 95 -6.67 1.46 8.40
N PHE A 96 -7.42 2.03 7.45
CA PHE A 96 -8.77 2.51 7.69
C PHE A 96 -9.76 1.35 7.55
N LEU A 97 -10.62 1.18 8.54
CA LEU A 97 -11.78 0.29 8.48
C LEU A 97 -12.95 0.99 7.79
N ILE A 98 -14.02 0.26 7.51
CA ILE A 98 -15.22 0.79 6.81
C ILE A 98 -15.76 2.03 7.52
N ASN A 99 -15.94 1.97 8.83
CA ASN A 99 -16.43 3.11 9.61
C ASN A 99 -15.56 4.38 9.46
N HIS A 100 -14.21 4.22 9.40
CA HIS A 100 -13.32 5.36 9.21
C HIS A 100 -13.45 5.98 7.80
N LEU A 101 -13.71 5.16 6.79
CA LEU A 101 -13.95 5.65 5.41
C LEU A 101 -15.31 6.34 5.31
N GLU A 102 -16.34 5.78 5.94
CA GLU A 102 -17.68 6.38 6.02
C GLU A 102 -17.66 7.68 6.83
N ASP A 103 -16.87 7.77 7.90
CA ASP A 103 -16.66 9.01 8.66
C ASP A 103 -16.11 10.13 7.76
N LEU A 104 -15.08 9.87 6.95
CA LEU A 104 -14.58 10.87 6.00
C LEU A 104 -15.69 11.33 5.02
N ALA A 105 -16.43 10.39 4.48
CA ALA A 105 -17.52 10.68 3.56
C ALA A 105 -18.64 11.51 4.23
N SER A 106 -18.97 11.23 5.50
CA SER A 106 -19.98 11.98 6.28
C SER A 106 -19.60 13.44 6.51
N GLN A 107 -18.30 13.75 6.51
CA GLN A 107 -17.80 15.12 6.57
C GLN A 107 -17.76 15.82 5.19
N GLY A 108 -18.28 15.18 4.14
CA GLY A 108 -18.22 15.71 2.78
C GLY A 108 -16.82 15.72 2.18
N LEU A 109 -15.87 15.01 2.78
CA LEU A 109 -14.51 14.90 2.27
C LEU A 109 -14.45 13.95 1.07
N PRO A 110 -13.64 14.24 0.05
CA PRO A 110 -13.45 13.34 -1.08
C PRO A 110 -12.95 11.98 -0.63
N LYS A 111 -13.39 10.91 -1.30
CA LYS A 111 -12.88 9.56 -1.02
C LYS A 111 -11.37 9.48 -1.29
N PRO A 112 -10.61 8.72 -0.48
CA PRO A 112 -9.20 8.48 -0.74
C PRO A 112 -9.00 7.68 -2.03
N VAL A 113 -7.89 7.90 -2.73
CA VAL A 113 -7.56 7.13 -3.94
C VAL A 113 -7.20 5.69 -3.61
N CYS A 114 -6.64 5.45 -2.42
CA CYS A 114 -6.30 4.11 -1.95
C CYS A 114 -6.46 3.98 -0.43
N ASN A 115 -6.64 2.74 0.00
CA ASN A 115 -6.48 2.32 1.38
C ASN A 115 -5.38 1.26 1.44
N GLN A 116 -4.26 1.56 2.13
CA GLN A 116 -3.15 0.63 2.27
C GLN A 116 -3.37 -0.23 3.52
N LEU A 117 -3.55 -1.54 3.35
CA LEU A 117 -3.95 -2.49 4.39
C LEU A 117 -2.94 -3.63 4.52
N GLU A 118 -2.85 -4.26 5.70
CA GLU A 118 -2.26 -5.59 5.79
C GLU A 118 -3.17 -6.58 5.09
N VAL A 119 -2.69 -7.20 4.04
CA VAL A 119 -3.45 -8.25 3.35
C VAL A 119 -2.49 -9.35 2.91
N HIS A 120 -2.84 -10.58 3.22
CA HIS A 120 -2.18 -11.81 2.78
C HIS A 120 -3.18 -12.98 2.91
N PRO A 121 -2.93 -14.18 2.39
CA PRO A 121 -3.90 -15.28 2.40
C PRO A 121 -4.48 -15.62 3.78
N TRP A 122 -3.68 -15.51 4.85
CA TRP A 122 -4.12 -15.78 6.25
C TRP A 122 -4.83 -14.59 6.91
N TYR A 123 -4.79 -13.41 6.31
CA TYR A 123 -5.51 -12.20 6.76
C TYR A 123 -6.03 -11.41 5.57
N PRO A 124 -7.04 -11.93 4.86
CA PRO A 124 -7.50 -11.36 3.59
C PRO A 124 -8.36 -10.11 3.74
N GLN A 125 -8.82 -9.76 4.93
CA GLN A 125 -9.66 -8.57 5.22
C GLN A 125 -10.82 -8.36 4.21
N ARG A 126 -11.55 -9.42 3.87
CA ARG A 126 -12.54 -9.44 2.78
C ARG A 126 -13.57 -8.31 2.87
N ALA A 127 -14.10 -8.03 4.07
CA ALA A 127 -15.14 -7.00 4.24
C ALA A 127 -14.61 -5.61 3.83
N VAL A 128 -13.45 -5.20 4.33
CA VAL A 128 -12.86 -3.89 4.04
C VAL A 128 -12.42 -3.80 2.58
N ARG A 129 -11.82 -4.86 2.04
CA ARG A 129 -11.40 -4.93 0.62
C ARG A 129 -12.59 -4.79 -0.32
N ASN A 130 -13.65 -5.58 -0.10
CA ASN A 130 -14.87 -5.52 -0.91
C ASN A 130 -15.52 -4.14 -0.84
N TYR A 131 -15.56 -3.54 0.34
CA TYR A 131 -16.02 -2.16 0.50
C TYR A 131 -15.17 -1.19 -0.33
N CYS A 132 -13.84 -1.23 -0.19
CA CYS A 132 -12.94 -0.37 -0.96
C CYS A 132 -13.16 -0.54 -2.46
N HIS A 133 -13.19 -1.77 -2.97
CA HIS A 133 -13.43 -2.05 -4.39
C HIS A 133 -14.79 -1.50 -4.85
N SER A 134 -15.87 -1.68 -4.07
CA SER A 134 -17.20 -1.16 -4.40
C SER A 134 -17.24 0.37 -4.48
N GLN A 135 -16.39 1.04 -3.71
CA GLN A 135 -16.27 2.50 -3.71
C GLN A 135 -15.23 3.01 -4.72
N GLY A 136 -14.56 2.14 -5.47
CA GLY A 136 -13.47 2.51 -6.38
C GLY A 136 -12.25 3.07 -5.64
N ILE A 137 -11.98 2.58 -4.42
CA ILE A 137 -10.78 2.86 -3.62
C ILE A 137 -9.80 1.72 -3.88
N GLN A 138 -8.60 2.03 -4.39
CA GLN A 138 -7.59 1.01 -4.62
C GLN A 138 -7.10 0.42 -3.30
N VAL A 139 -7.09 -0.90 -3.20
CA VAL A 139 -6.44 -1.59 -2.08
C VAL A 139 -4.96 -1.77 -2.39
N VAL A 140 -4.10 -1.27 -1.50
CA VAL A 140 -2.65 -1.47 -1.54
C VAL A 140 -2.28 -2.39 -0.37
N CYS A 141 -1.54 -3.48 -0.63
CA CYS A 141 -1.32 -4.52 0.38
C CYS A 141 0.11 -4.44 0.95
N TRP A 142 0.23 -4.02 2.22
CA TRP A 142 1.48 -4.16 2.94
C TRP A 142 1.61 -5.54 3.58
N ALA A 143 2.85 -5.99 3.81
CA ALA A 143 3.21 -7.36 4.23
C ALA A 143 2.53 -8.48 3.38
N PRO A 144 2.46 -8.35 2.04
CA PRO A 144 1.69 -9.28 1.20
C PRO A 144 2.22 -10.72 1.29
N LEU A 145 3.47 -10.89 1.68
CA LEU A 145 4.13 -12.19 1.86
C LEU A 145 4.19 -12.63 3.34
N PHE A 146 3.35 -12.07 4.22
CA PHE A 146 3.28 -12.45 5.63
C PHE A 146 4.67 -12.60 6.27
N ARG A 147 5.60 -11.68 5.93
CA ARG A 147 6.98 -11.65 6.45
C ARG A 147 7.74 -12.99 6.32
N GLY A 148 7.31 -13.87 5.41
CA GLY A 148 7.93 -15.17 5.13
C GLY A 148 7.34 -16.35 5.90
N ALA A 149 6.23 -16.21 6.62
CA ALA A 149 5.56 -17.29 7.33
C ALA A 149 4.90 -18.34 6.40
N TRP A 150 4.83 -18.08 5.09
CA TRP A 150 4.31 -18.98 4.04
C TRP A 150 5.17 -20.22 3.76
N LYS A 151 6.38 -20.32 4.34
CA LYS A 151 7.43 -21.28 3.92
C LYS A 151 7.05 -22.76 4.00
N GLU A 152 6.10 -23.11 4.84
CA GLU A 152 5.69 -24.50 5.07
C GLU A 152 4.24 -24.77 4.59
N GLU A 153 3.67 -23.86 3.77
CA GLU A 153 2.30 -23.99 3.30
C GLU A 153 2.21 -24.94 2.08
N PRO A 154 1.66 -26.16 2.24
CA PRO A 154 1.64 -27.15 1.18
C PRO A 154 0.77 -26.76 -0.02
N VAL A 155 -0.30 -26.00 0.19
CA VAL A 155 -1.17 -25.49 -0.89
C VAL A 155 -0.37 -24.58 -1.80
N LEU A 156 0.34 -23.61 -1.23
CA LEU A 156 1.18 -22.69 -2.00
C LEU A 156 2.34 -23.42 -2.71
N ALA A 157 2.95 -24.39 -2.04
CA ALA A 157 4.05 -25.17 -2.62
C ALA A 157 3.58 -25.98 -3.83
N LYS A 158 2.40 -26.62 -3.74
CA LYS A 158 1.80 -27.39 -4.85
C LYS A 158 1.50 -26.50 -6.05
N ILE A 159 0.80 -25.38 -5.84
CA ILE A 159 0.44 -24.45 -6.91
C ILE A 159 1.72 -23.88 -7.56
N ALA A 160 2.71 -23.49 -6.75
CA ALA A 160 3.98 -23.00 -7.26
C ALA A 160 4.70 -24.03 -8.16
N GLN A 161 4.71 -25.30 -7.76
CA GLN A 161 5.28 -26.39 -8.56
C GLN A 161 4.56 -26.54 -9.91
N ASP A 162 3.22 -26.52 -9.92
CA ASP A 162 2.41 -26.70 -11.12
C ASP A 162 2.65 -25.58 -12.16
N HIS A 163 2.93 -24.36 -11.69
CA HIS A 163 3.22 -23.20 -12.54
C HIS A 163 4.72 -22.99 -12.82
N GLY A 164 5.62 -23.78 -12.23
CA GLY A 164 7.06 -23.53 -12.31
C GLY A 164 7.48 -22.19 -11.68
N LYS A 165 6.78 -21.80 -10.61
CA LYS A 165 6.97 -20.53 -9.87
C LYS A 165 7.37 -20.80 -8.43
N THR A 166 7.62 -19.74 -7.67
CA THR A 166 7.84 -19.83 -6.23
C THR A 166 6.56 -19.46 -5.45
N PRO A 167 6.38 -19.95 -4.22
CA PRO A 167 5.24 -19.58 -3.39
C PRO A 167 5.03 -18.06 -3.25
N PRO A 168 6.08 -17.21 -3.06
CA PRO A 168 5.92 -15.75 -3.11
C PRO A 168 5.28 -15.24 -4.41
N GLN A 169 5.68 -15.76 -5.55
CA GLN A 169 5.08 -15.37 -6.84
C GLN A 169 3.61 -15.74 -6.92
N VAL A 170 3.24 -16.92 -6.41
CA VAL A 170 1.83 -17.36 -6.33
C VAL A 170 1.02 -16.40 -5.47
N VAL A 171 1.49 -16.05 -4.28
CA VAL A 171 0.80 -15.09 -3.38
C VAL A 171 0.69 -13.71 -4.03
N LEU A 172 1.75 -13.20 -4.65
CA LEU A 172 1.70 -11.91 -5.33
C LEU A 172 0.74 -11.93 -6.52
N ARG A 173 0.69 -13.04 -7.27
CA ARG A 173 -0.28 -13.21 -8.36
C ARG A 173 -1.72 -13.25 -7.87
N TRP A 174 -1.97 -13.92 -6.73
CA TRP A 174 -3.27 -13.93 -6.06
C TRP A 174 -3.75 -12.51 -5.73
N HIS A 175 -2.88 -11.63 -5.20
CA HIS A 175 -3.22 -10.22 -4.98
C HIS A 175 -3.63 -9.52 -6.27
N ILE A 176 -2.83 -9.67 -7.32
CA ILE A 176 -3.10 -9.02 -8.62
C ILE A 176 -4.46 -9.48 -9.18
N GLN A 177 -4.76 -10.79 -9.10
CA GLN A 177 -6.04 -11.33 -9.61
C GLN A 177 -7.25 -10.92 -8.76
N ASN A 178 -7.02 -10.55 -7.49
CA ASN A 178 -8.03 -9.93 -6.64
C ASN A 178 -8.20 -8.41 -6.88
N GLY A 179 -7.46 -7.80 -7.82
CA GLY A 179 -7.51 -6.36 -8.08
C GLY A 179 -6.73 -5.50 -7.09
N ASP A 180 -5.90 -6.12 -6.26
CA ASP A 180 -5.09 -5.44 -5.26
C ASP A 180 -3.69 -5.08 -5.78
N CYS A 181 -3.04 -4.13 -5.13
CA CYS A 181 -1.66 -3.71 -5.43
C CYS A 181 -0.72 -4.13 -4.29
N PRO A 182 -0.04 -5.29 -4.38
CA PRO A 182 0.92 -5.70 -3.35
C PRO A 182 2.21 -4.89 -3.40
N ILE A 183 2.76 -4.55 -2.22
CA ILE A 183 4.04 -3.84 -2.07
C ILE A 183 5.06 -4.69 -1.29
N PRO A 184 5.59 -5.77 -1.91
CA PRO A 184 6.56 -6.64 -1.26
C PRO A 184 7.88 -5.91 -1.02
N LYS A 185 8.41 -6.01 0.20
CA LYS A 185 9.73 -5.46 0.55
C LYS A 185 10.81 -6.51 0.35
N SER A 186 11.87 -6.19 -0.38
CA SER A 186 13.11 -6.98 -0.40
C SER A 186 14.34 -6.08 -0.48
N VAL A 187 15.46 -6.58 0.05
CA VAL A 187 16.80 -6.00 -0.10
C VAL A 187 17.71 -6.88 -0.96
N THR A 188 17.21 -8.02 -1.43
CA THR A 188 17.93 -8.98 -2.25
C THR A 188 17.58 -8.76 -3.72
N PRO A 189 18.50 -8.35 -4.60
CA PRO A 189 18.20 -8.02 -5.99
C PRO A 189 17.48 -9.14 -6.75
N SER A 190 17.90 -10.40 -6.57
CA SER A 190 17.24 -11.55 -7.21
C SER A 190 15.77 -11.69 -6.79
N ARG A 191 15.45 -11.48 -5.50
CA ARG A 191 14.06 -11.53 -5.01
C ARG A 191 13.23 -10.34 -5.51
N ILE A 192 13.85 -9.17 -5.72
CA ILE A 192 13.14 -8.02 -6.32
C ILE A 192 12.73 -8.36 -7.75
N ALA A 193 13.63 -8.93 -8.55
CA ALA A 193 13.32 -9.40 -9.90
C ALA A 193 12.26 -10.52 -9.90
N GLU A 194 12.40 -11.51 -9.00
CA GLU A 194 11.45 -12.60 -8.83
C GLU A 194 10.04 -12.10 -8.50
N ASN A 195 9.90 -11.14 -7.57
CA ASN A 195 8.62 -10.56 -7.19
C ASN A 195 7.92 -9.82 -8.35
N LEU A 196 8.64 -9.39 -9.38
CA LEU A 196 8.08 -8.77 -10.59
C LEU A 196 7.69 -9.80 -11.66
N ALA A 197 8.25 -11.02 -11.63
CA ALA A 197 7.99 -12.06 -12.62
C ALA A 197 6.69 -12.85 -12.33
N ILE A 198 5.57 -12.12 -12.25
CA ILE A 198 4.25 -12.62 -11.86
C ILE A 198 3.15 -12.37 -12.91
N PHE A 199 3.53 -11.81 -14.07
CA PHE A 199 2.56 -11.42 -15.11
C PHE A 199 2.49 -12.40 -16.28
N ASP A 200 3.32 -13.43 -16.28
CA ASP A 200 3.46 -14.45 -17.31
C ASP A 200 2.68 -15.74 -17.03
N PHE A 201 1.90 -15.79 -15.95
CA PHE A 201 1.01 -16.89 -15.59
C PHE A 201 -0.27 -16.36 -14.93
N ALA A 202 -1.27 -17.22 -14.80
CA ALA A 202 -2.51 -16.91 -14.08
C ALA A 202 -2.93 -18.12 -13.23
N LEU A 203 -3.45 -17.82 -12.03
CA LEU A 203 -4.05 -18.81 -11.15
C LEU A 203 -5.45 -19.18 -11.65
N ALA A 204 -5.77 -20.47 -11.66
CA ALA A 204 -7.11 -20.95 -11.96
C ALA A 204 -8.09 -20.61 -10.82
N PRO A 205 -9.41 -20.59 -11.09
CA PRO A 205 -10.41 -20.31 -10.04
C PRO A 205 -10.30 -21.23 -8.82
N GLU A 206 -9.98 -22.51 -9.04
CA GLU A 206 -9.81 -23.51 -7.98
C GLU A 206 -8.57 -23.22 -7.12
N GLU A 207 -7.49 -22.75 -7.74
CA GLU A 207 -6.27 -22.33 -7.03
C GLU A 207 -6.50 -21.07 -6.22
N MET A 208 -7.21 -20.08 -6.78
CA MET A 208 -7.64 -18.88 -6.05
C MET A 208 -8.47 -19.26 -4.81
N ALA A 209 -9.45 -20.16 -4.98
CA ALA A 209 -10.29 -20.63 -3.88
C ALA A 209 -9.48 -21.41 -2.82
N ALA A 210 -8.50 -22.22 -3.24
CA ALA A 210 -7.63 -22.93 -2.30
C ALA A 210 -6.75 -21.98 -1.48
N ILE A 211 -6.23 -20.90 -2.10
CA ILE A 211 -5.49 -19.85 -1.39
C ILE A 211 -6.42 -19.08 -0.45
N ASP A 212 -7.63 -18.77 -0.89
CA ASP A 212 -8.65 -18.10 -0.10
C ASP A 212 -9.07 -18.90 1.15
N ALA A 213 -8.94 -20.22 1.10
CA ALA A 213 -9.25 -21.09 2.23
C ALA A 213 -8.15 -21.16 3.30
N LEU A 214 -7.01 -20.48 3.14
CA LEU A 214 -5.92 -20.38 4.12
C LEU A 214 -6.22 -19.38 5.25
N GLU A 215 -7.33 -18.69 5.21
CA GLU A 215 -7.75 -17.73 6.23
C GLU A 215 -7.91 -18.42 7.59
N ASP A 216 -7.19 -17.94 8.60
CA ASP A 216 -7.19 -18.52 9.95
C ASP A 216 -8.28 -17.91 10.91
N GLY A 217 -9.14 -17.00 10.43
CA GLY A 217 -10.24 -16.36 11.19
C GLY A 217 -9.87 -15.01 11.77
#